data_c5cc56a7b800cdb1150e9a2272954e24
#
_entry.id   c5cc56a7b800cdb1150e9a2272954e24
#
_cell.length_a   1.000
_cell.length_b   1.000
_cell.length_c   1.000
_cell.angle_alpha   90.00
_cell.angle_beta   90.00
_cell.angle_gamma   90.00
#
_symmetry.space_group_name_H-M   'P 1'
#
loop_
_entity.id
_entity.type
_entity.pdbx_description
1 polymer ?
#
loop_
_entity_poly.entity_id
_entity_poly.type
_entity_poly.pdbx_seq_one_letter_code
_entity_poly.pdbx_strand_id
1 'polypeptide(L)'
;MKHDIHTVKRAMNGDAASFEELLFKEEKMLYYKALSYVGKKEDALDVIQETACNAFLSIGQLRNPEYFSTWLFRILIRECYRLLKKREQIIPYEENELLRRLESKQDKEIESFHLSEALSKLNSSYQTSIILFYYHDLSIQDISEVMEKLIGTIKTYLHRAKKKLKRELERSYQ
;
A
#
# COMPACT_ATOMS: atom_id res chain seq x y z
N MET A 1 7.53 -7.14 13.70
CA MET A 1 7.90 -7.24 15.14
C MET A 1 6.69 -6.88 15.97
N LYS A 2 6.43 -7.56 17.13
CA LYS A 2 5.36 -7.11 18.04
C LYS A 2 5.92 -5.97 18.89
N HIS A 3 5.31 -4.79 18.80
CA HIS A 3 5.60 -3.69 19.70
C HIS A 3 4.93 -3.91 21.06
N ASP A 4 5.52 -3.34 22.10
CA ASP A 4 4.84 -3.25 23.39
C ASP A 4 3.60 -2.37 23.28
N ILE A 5 2.44 -2.95 23.57
CA ILE A 5 1.14 -2.29 23.47
C ILE A 5 1.08 -1.05 24.36
N HIS A 6 1.77 -1.06 25.51
CA HIS A 6 1.81 0.10 26.42
C HIS A 6 2.54 1.28 25.80
N THR A 7 3.68 1.03 25.13
CA THR A 7 4.42 2.08 24.40
C THR A 7 3.56 2.67 23.28
N VAL A 8 2.85 1.83 22.50
CA VAL A 8 1.95 2.31 21.45
C VAL A 8 0.82 3.17 22.04
N LYS A 9 0.18 2.73 23.13
CA LYS A 9 -0.89 3.51 23.80
C LYS A 9 -0.39 4.85 24.33
N ARG A 10 0.82 4.92 24.88
CA ARG A 10 1.41 6.20 25.32
C ARG A 10 1.62 7.15 24.14
N ALA A 11 2.17 6.64 23.04
CA ALA A 11 2.33 7.42 21.81
C ALA A 11 0.98 7.93 21.27
N MET A 12 -0.06 7.09 21.27
CA MET A 12 -1.44 7.48 20.89
C MET A 12 -2.01 8.59 21.78
N ASN A 13 -1.57 8.69 23.04
CA ASN A 13 -1.96 9.73 23.98
C ASN A 13 -1.04 10.97 23.94
N GLY A 14 -0.16 11.07 22.92
CA GLY A 14 0.67 12.25 22.70
C GLY A 14 2.07 12.20 23.32
N ASP A 15 2.50 11.04 23.86
CA ASP A 15 3.88 10.89 24.35
C ASP A 15 4.85 10.76 23.17
N ALA A 16 5.54 11.87 22.86
CA ALA A 16 6.48 11.96 21.77
C ALA A 16 7.67 10.99 21.92
N ALA A 17 8.17 10.79 23.14
CA ALA A 17 9.29 9.89 23.40
C ALA A 17 8.93 8.42 23.08
N SER A 18 7.71 8.00 23.44
CA SER A 18 7.20 6.68 23.06
C SER A 18 7.03 6.53 21.56
N PHE A 19 6.60 7.58 20.86
CA PHE A 19 6.50 7.55 19.41
C PHE A 19 7.87 7.43 18.74
N GLU A 20 8.86 8.18 19.20
CA GLU A 20 10.24 8.13 18.72
C GLU A 20 10.84 6.72 18.91
N GLU A 21 10.63 6.10 20.09
CA GLU A 21 11.06 4.71 20.35
C GLU A 21 10.44 3.72 19.34
N LEU A 22 9.16 3.88 19.03
CA LEU A 22 8.47 3.03 18.06
C LEU A 22 9.00 3.22 16.65
N LEU A 23 9.23 4.46 16.23
CA LEU A 23 9.81 4.76 14.92
C LEU A 23 11.22 4.19 14.79
N PHE A 24 12.06 4.36 15.79
CA PHE A 24 13.42 3.83 15.78
C PHE A 24 13.45 2.31 15.58
N LYS A 25 12.53 1.57 16.22
CA LYS A 25 12.40 0.13 16.03
C LYS A 25 12.00 -0.28 14.62
N GLU A 26 11.25 0.56 13.91
CA GLU A 26 10.77 0.31 12.54
C GLU A 26 11.69 0.92 11.45
N GLU A 27 12.63 1.79 11.79
CA GLU A 27 13.46 2.56 10.87
C GLU A 27 14.09 1.72 9.77
N LYS A 28 14.75 0.63 10.16
CA LYS A 28 15.42 -0.27 9.21
C LYS A 28 14.45 -0.90 8.21
N MET A 29 13.28 -1.33 8.70
CA MET A 29 12.26 -1.93 7.84
C MET A 29 11.65 -0.89 6.91
N LEU A 30 11.31 0.30 7.43
CA LEU A 30 10.78 1.41 6.63
C LEU A 30 11.77 1.79 5.52
N TYR A 31 13.07 1.88 5.84
CA TYR A 31 14.10 2.24 4.86
C TYR A 31 14.17 1.24 3.70
N TYR A 32 14.30 -0.06 4.00
CA TYR A 32 14.40 -1.05 2.92
C TYR A 32 13.11 -1.15 2.11
N LYS A 33 11.96 -1.00 2.75
CA LYS A 33 10.68 -0.96 2.04
C LYS A 33 10.55 0.29 1.18
N ALA A 34 10.80 1.48 1.71
CA ALA A 34 10.79 2.70 0.91
C ALA A 34 11.73 2.57 -0.30
N LEU A 35 12.97 2.14 -0.07
CA LEU A 35 13.98 1.97 -1.12
C LEU A 35 13.52 0.99 -2.23
N SER A 36 12.85 -0.11 -1.87
CA SER A 36 12.32 -1.06 -2.84
C SER A 36 11.21 -0.47 -3.74
N TYR A 37 10.48 0.54 -3.25
CA TYR A 37 9.45 1.23 -4.05
C TYR A 37 10.00 2.37 -4.89
N VAL A 38 10.83 3.22 -4.30
CA VAL A 38 11.26 4.45 -4.98
C VAL A 38 12.60 4.31 -5.72
N GLY A 39 13.38 3.26 -5.42
CA GLY A 39 14.60 2.88 -6.14
C GLY A 39 15.83 3.75 -5.84
N LYS A 40 15.67 4.92 -5.21
CA LYS A 40 16.76 5.86 -4.89
C LYS A 40 16.82 6.13 -3.40
N LYS A 41 18.05 6.21 -2.86
CA LYS A 41 18.31 6.40 -1.44
C LYS A 41 17.75 7.72 -0.91
N GLU A 42 17.98 8.81 -1.65
CA GLU A 42 17.51 10.14 -1.30
C GLU A 42 15.99 10.17 -1.20
N ASP A 43 15.30 9.60 -2.18
CA ASP A 43 13.85 9.49 -2.20
C ASP A 43 13.30 8.63 -1.07
N ALA A 44 13.99 7.55 -0.73
CA ALA A 44 13.61 6.70 0.38
C ALA A 44 13.69 7.46 1.72
N LEU A 45 14.72 8.27 1.92
CA LEU A 45 14.87 9.09 3.11
C LEU A 45 13.77 10.17 3.19
N ASP A 46 13.47 10.84 2.09
CA ASP A 46 12.39 11.83 2.02
C ASP A 46 11.03 11.20 2.37
N VAL A 47 10.72 10.05 1.78
CA VAL A 47 9.49 9.30 2.06
C VAL A 47 9.39 8.89 3.52
N ILE A 48 10.51 8.49 4.16
CA ILE A 48 10.52 8.12 5.57
C ILE A 48 10.24 9.34 6.45
N GLN A 49 10.84 10.49 6.15
CA GLN A 49 10.59 11.73 6.88
C GLN A 49 9.12 12.14 6.81
N GLU A 50 8.53 12.15 5.62
CA GLU A 50 7.11 12.43 5.42
C GLU A 50 6.22 11.41 6.14
N THR A 51 6.61 10.12 6.11
CA THR A 51 5.91 9.06 6.84
C THR A 51 5.94 9.31 8.34
N ALA A 52 7.09 9.67 8.90
CA ALA A 52 7.24 9.95 10.32
C ALA A 52 6.39 11.15 10.75
N CYS A 53 6.40 12.24 9.98
CA CYS A 53 5.59 13.42 10.23
C CYS A 53 4.09 13.09 10.20
N ASN A 54 3.62 12.44 9.15
CA ASN A 54 2.21 12.09 8.99
C ASN A 54 1.74 11.07 10.03
N ALA A 55 2.61 10.13 10.40
CA ALA A 55 2.33 9.16 11.46
C ALA A 55 2.23 9.85 12.83
N PHE A 56 3.15 10.77 13.17
CA PHE A 56 3.09 11.52 14.42
C PHE A 56 1.79 12.33 14.56
N LEU A 57 1.39 13.00 13.48
CA LEU A 57 0.16 13.81 13.47
C LEU A 57 -1.12 12.97 13.55
N SER A 58 -1.08 11.71 13.14
CA SER A 58 -2.27 10.87 13.03
C SER A 58 -2.30 9.65 13.96
N ILE A 59 -1.28 9.44 14.80
CA ILE A 59 -1.21 8.25 15.68
C ILE A 59 -2.38 8.17 16.67
N GLY A 60 -2.92 9.29 17.10
CA GLY A 60 -4.12 9.34 17.96
C GLY A 60 -5.38 8.77 17.29
N GLN A 61 -5.39 8.61 15.95
CA GLN A 61 -6.49 8.02 15.18
C GLN A 61 -6.36 6.49 15.03
N LEU A 62 -5.25 5.90 15.47
CA LEU A 62 -5.04 4.47 15.46
C LEU A 62 -6.03 3.77 16.39
N ARG A 63 -6.94 2.97 15.84
CA ARG A 63 -8.00 2.33 16.64
C ARG A 63 -7.51 1.16 17.50
N ASN A 64 -6.57 0.38 16.98
CA ASN A 64 -6.04 -0.79 17.66
C ASN A 64 -4.51 -0.74 17.69
N PRO A 65 -3.90 -0.65 18.90
CA PRO A 65 -2.44 -0.59 19.07
C PRO A 65 -1.68 -1.76 18.44
N GLU A 66 -2.30 -2.94 18.36
CA GLU A 66 -1.67 -4.13 17.79
C GLU A 66 -1.33 -3.98 16.29
N TYR A 67 -2.03 -3.08 15.59
CA TYR A 67 -1.82 -2.84 14.16
C TYR A 67 -0.91 -1.65 13.85
N PHE A 68 -0.13 -1.18 14.83
CA PHE A 68 0.77 -0.03 14.66
C PHE A 68 1.69 -0.19 13.44
N SER A 69 2.44 -1.29 13.33
CA SER A 69 3.35 -1.51 12.20
C SER A 69 2.61 -1.54 10.85
N THR A 70 1.46 -2.20 10.79
CA THR A 70 0.64 -2.25 9.56
C THR A 70 0.11 -0.88 9.19
N TRP A 71 -0.35 -0.11 10.17
CA TRP A 71 -0.83 1.25 9.99
C TRP A 71 0.29 2.19 9.53
N LEU A 72 1.46 2.13 10.16
CA LEU A 72 2.63 2.91 9.79
C LEU A 72 3.08 2.58 8.36
N PHE A 73 3.09 1.30 8.00
CA PHE A 73 3.42 0.85 6.67
C PHE A 73 2.44 1.37 5.60
N ARG A 74 1.14 1.45 5.91
CA ARG A 74 0.15 2.05 4.99
C ARG A 74 0.44 3.54 4.73
N ILE A 75 0.91 4.26 5.74
CA ILE A 75 1.35 5.67 5.56
C ILE A 75 2.56 5.71 4.63
N LEU A 76 3.57 4.84 4.85
CA LEU A 76 4.74 4.74 3.97
C LEU A 76 4.36 4.51 2.51
N ILE A 77 3.46 3.56 2.24
CA ILE A 77 3.02 3.26 0.87
C ILE A 77 2.31 4.46 0.24
N ARG A 78 1.52 5.21 0.99
CA ARG A 78 0.90 6.44 0.49
C ARG A 78 1.94 7.48 0.07
N GLU A 79 2.99 7.67 0.87
CA GLU A 79 4.04 8.62 0.54
C GLU A 79 4.90 8.15 -0.66
N CYS A 80 5.23 6.86 -0.72
CA CYS A 80 5.87 6.28 -1.91
C CYS A 80 5.02 6.53 -3.17
N TYR A 81 3.71 6.27 -3.08
CA TYR A 81 2.81 6.49 -4.22
C TYR A 81 2.77 7.96 -4.63
N ARG A 82 2.67 8.90 -3.68
CA ARG A 82 2.66 10.35 -3.97
C ARG A 82 3.91 10.76 -4.74
N LEU A 83 5.08 10.26 -4.33
CA LEU A 83 6.34 10.52 -5.01
C LEU A 83 6.34 9.93 -6.42
N LEU A 84 5.98 8.64 -6.58
CA LEU A 84 5.97 7.94 -7.87
C LEU A 84 4.97 8.57 -8.84
N LYS A 85 3.78 8.92 -8.37
CA LYS A 85 2.75 9.64 -9.15
C LYS A 85 3.29 10.98 -9.68
N LYS A 86 3.99 11.74 -8.84
CA LYS A 86 4.59 13.01 -9.22
C LYS A 86 5.64 12.85 -10.34
N ARG A 87 6.25 11.66 -10.45
CA ARG A 87 7.24 11.29 -11.47
C ARG A 87 6.65 10.47 -12.62
N GLU A 88 5.35 10.24 -12.64
CA GLU A 88 4.67 9.37 -13.62
C GLU A 88 5.26 7.93 -13.68
N GLN A 89 5.75 7.44 -12.54
CA GLN A 89 6.32 6.11 -12.43
C GLN A 89 5.26 5.09 -11.98
N ILE A 90 5.45 3.83 -12.37
CA ILE A 90 4.57 2.72 -11.98
C ILE A 90 4.92 2.27 -10.56
N ILE A 91 3.89 1.95 -9.76
CA ILE A 91 4.06 1.36 -8.44
C ILE A 91 4.62 -0.06 -8.59
N PRO A 92 5.75 -0.39 -7.95
CA PRO A 92 6.27 -1.74 -7.95
C PRO A 92 5.33 -2.72 -7.26
N TYR A 93 5.30 -3.94 -7.76
CA TYR A 93 4.59 -5.07 -7.14
C TYR A 93 5.25 -6.39 -7.51
N GLU A 94 5.06 -7.41 -6.69
CA GLU A 94 5.48 -8.77 -7.00
C GLU A 94 4.28 -9.55 -7.55
N GLU A 95 4.44 -10.08 -8.75
CA GLU A 95 3.38 -10.74 -9.51
C GLU A 95 2.77 -11.92 -8.77
N ASN A 96 3.61 -12.82 -8.25
CA ASN A 96 3.17 -14.00 -7.51
C ASN A 96 2.43 -13.66 -6.22
N GLU A 97 2.86 -12.62 -5.51
CA GLU A 97 2.19 -12.17 -4.29
C GLU A 97 0.83 -11.54 -4.60
N LEU A 98 0.75 -10.74 -5.66
CA LEU A 98 -0.50 -10.11 -6.08
C LEU A 98 -1.52 -11.16 -6.54
N LEU A 99 -1.09 -12.16 -7.33
CA LEU A 99 -1.93 -13.30 -7.73
C LEU A 99 -2.52 -14.02 -6.52
N ARG A 100 -1.65 -14.46 -5.60
CA ARG A 100 -2.09 -15.16 -4.39
C ARG A 100 -3.14 -14.39 -3.60
N ARG A 101 -3.02 -13.06 -3.52
CA ARG A 101 -4.00 -12.21 -2.82
C ARG A 101 -5.29 -12.00 -3.60
N LEU A 102 -5.22 -11.97 -4.92
CA LEU A 102 -6.41 -11.91 -5.78
C LEU A 102 -7.23 -13.20 -5.66
N GLU A 103 -6.57 -14.36 -5.68
CA GLU A 103 -7.19 -15.67 -5.56
C GLU A 103 -7.83 -15.89 -4.18
N SER A 104 -7.17 -15.49 -3.10
CA SER A 104 -7.66 -15.68 -1.73
C SER A 104 -8.98 -14.96 -1.45
N LYS A 105 -9.37 -14.01 -2.28
CA LYS A 105 -10.56 -13.19 -2.06
C LYS A 105 -11.81 -13.62 -2.83
N GLN A 106 -11.76 -14.47 -3.89
CA GLN A 106 -13.01 -14.98 -4.51
C GLN A 106 -12.94 -16.06 -5.60
N ASP A 107 -11.81 -16.39 -6.24
CA ASP A 107 -11.83 -17.38 -7.34
C ASP A 107 -10.62 -18.34 -7.27
N LYS A 108 -10.90 -19.64 -7.24
CA LYS A 108 -9.92 -20.74 -7.08
C LYS A 108 -9.19 -21.20 -8.35
N GLU A 109 -9.33 -20.53 -9.48
CA GLU A 109 -8.80 -21.02 -10.76
C GLU A 109 -8.20 -19.90 -11.63
N ILE A 110 -7.14 -19.23 -11.17
CA ILE A 110 -6.35 -18.38 -12.07
C ILE A 110 -4.88 -18.72 -11.88
N GLU A 111 -4.36 -19.60 -12.76
CA GLU A 111 -2.94 -19.93 -12.81
C GLU A 111 -2.08 -18.78 -13.33
N SER A 112 -0.84 -18.74 -12.81
CA SER A 112 0.06 -17.60 -12.68
C SER A 112 0.80 -17.12 -13.93
N PHE A 113 0.37 -17.33 -15.15
CA PHE A 113 1.30 -17.12 -16.27
C PHE A 113 1.21 -15.78 -17.01
N HIS A 114 0.22 -14.92 -16.84
CA HIS A 114 0.11 -13.66 -17.60
C HIS A 114 -0.46 -12.47 -16.82
N LEU A 115 -0.24 -12.42 -15.49
CA LEU A 115 -0.81 -11.33 -14.70
C LEU A 115 -0.20 -9.97 -15.07
N SER A 116 1.12 -9.88 -15.24
CA SER A 116 1.77 -8.62 -15.62
C SER A 116 1.31 -8.15 -17.00
N GLU A 117 1.14 -9.08 -17.96
CA GLU A 117 0.58 -8.75 -19.27
C GLU A 117 -0.88 -8.31 -19.17
N ALA A 118 -1.71 -9.02 -18.40
CA ALA A 118 -3.10 -8.65 -18.19
C ALA A 118 -3.24 -7.30 -17.47
N LEU A 119 -2.38 -7.01 -16.49
CA LEU A 119 -2.32 -5.71 -15.80
C LEU A 119 -1.86 -4.59 -16.72
N SER A 120 -0.90 -4.83 -17.61
CA SER A 120 -0.42 -3.83 -18.57
C SER A 120 -1.50 -3.38 -19.55
N LYS A 121 -2.51 -4.24 -19.82
CA LYS A 121 -3.68 -3.93 -20.66
C LYS A 121 -4.75 -3.10 -19.93
N LEU A 122 -4.61 -2.90 -18.61
CA LEU A 122 -5.45 -1.98 -17.86
C LEU A 122 -4.96 -0.55 -18.08
N ASN A 123 -5.87 0.43 -17.99
CA ASN A 123 -5.43 1.81 -17.85
C ASN A 123 -4.75 2.02 -16.49
N SER A 124 -3.90 3.05 -16.38
CA SER A 124 -3.11 3.31 -15.18
C SER A 124 -3.95 3.44 -13.90
N SER A 125 -5.11 4.07 -13.96
CA SER A 125 -6.00 4.22 -12.80
C SER A 125 -6.55 2.88 -12.30
N TYR A 126 -6.89 1.97 -13.22
CA TYR A 126 -7.39 0.64 -12.85
C TYR A 126 -6.24 -0.23 -12.30
N GLN A 127 -5.09 -0.22 -12.96
CA GLN A 127 -3.90 -0.94 -12.51
C GLN A 127 -3.48 -0.48 -11.11
N THR A 128 -3.33 0.83 -10.90
CA THR A 128 -3.00 1.41 -9.60
C THR A 128 -4.00 0.99 -8.52
N SER A 129 -5.31 1.10 -8.79
CA SER A 129 -6.32 0.74 -7.78
C SER A 129 -6.27 -0.74 -7.39
N ILE A 130 -6.01 -1.64 -8.33
CA ILE A 130 -5.84 -3.08 -8.07
C ILE A 130 -4.60 -3.33 -7.20
N ILE A 131 -3.45 -2.75 -7.57
CA ILE A 131 -2.20 -2.92 -6.83
C ILE A 131 -2.34 -2.38 -5.40
N LEU A 132 -2.87 -1.17 -5.24
CA LEU A 132 -3.05 -0.57 -3.91
C LEU A 132 -4.01 -1.39 -3.03
N PHE A 133 -5.08 -1.92 -3.60
CA PHE A 133 -6.09 -2.67 -2.85
C PHE A 133 -5.64 -4.09 -2.51
N TYR A 134 -5.14 -4.84 -3.49
CA TYR A 134 -4.85 -6.27 -3.32
C TYR A 134 -3.41 -6.54 -2.87
N TYR A 135 -2.45 -5.76 -3.33
CA TYR A 135 -1.05 -5.98 -2.96
C TYR A 135 -0.65 -5.20 -1.69
N HIS A 136 -1.09 -3.94 -1.58
CA HIS A 136 -0.75 -3.09 -0.44
C HIS A 136 -1.78 -3.08 0.69
N ASP A 137 -2.88 -3.81 0.56
CA ASP A 137 -3.97 -3.88 1.56
C ASP A 137 -4.52 -2.52 2.00
N LEU A 138 -4.47 -1.51 1.11
CA LEU A 138 -5.06 -0.21 1.41
C LEU A 138 -6.59 -0.30 1.41
N SER A 139 -7.22 0.41 2.35
CA SER A 139 -8.68 0.55 2.33
C SER A 139 -9.13 1.39 1.12
N ILE A 140 -10.39 1.21 0.72
CA ILE A 140 -10.96 2.04 -0.37
C ILE A 140 -10.89 3.52 -0.03
N GLN A 141 -10.98 3.88 1.25
CA GLN A 141 -10.84 5.25 1.73
C GLN A 141 -9.39 5.73 1.54
N ASP A 142 -8.39 4.95 1.97
CA ASP A 142 -6.97 5.29 1.77
C ASP A 142 -6.66 5.47 0.28
N ILE A 143 -7.17 4.56 -0.58
CA ILE A 143 -6.99 4.65 -2.03
C ILE A 143 -7.65 5.91 -2.60
N SER A 144 -8.82 6.28 -2.08
CA SER A 144 -9.54 7.51 -2.45
C SER A 144 -8.67 8.75 -2.18
N GLU A 145 -8.07 8.82 -1.00
CA GLU A 145 -7.18 9.91 -0.61
C GLU A 145 -5.90 9.93 -1.46
N VAL A 146 -5.25 8.78 -1.60
CA VAL A 146 -3.99 8.61 -2.35
C VAL A 146 -4.17 8.97 -3.82
N MET A 147 -5.23 8.50 -4.45
CA MET A 147 -5.50 8.75 -5.87
C MET A 147 -6.22 10.10 -6.11
N GLU A 148 -6.61 10.82 -5.05
CA GLU A 148 -7.40 12.06 -5.12
C GLU A 148 -8.68 11.87 -5.94
N LYS A 149 -9.41 10.79 -5.65
CA LYS A 149 -10.66 10.42 -6.32
C LYS A 149 -11.74 10.11 -5.30
N LEU A 150 -12.99 10.32 -5.66
CA LEU A 150 -14.13 9.98 -4.81
C LEU A 150 -14.16 8.46 -4.53
N ILE A 151 -14.58 8.07 -3.32
CA ILE A 151 -14.74 6.66 -2.91
C ILE A 151 -15.56 5.85 -3.91
N GLY A 152 -16.65 6.44 -4.46
CA GLY A 152 -17.46 5.80 -5.49
C GLY A 152 -16.70 5.55 -6.79
N THR A 153 -15.78 6.44 -7.14
CA THR A 153 -14.89 6.27 -8.31
C THR A 153 -13.93 5.11 -8.08
N ILE A 154 -13.32 5.01 -6.89
CA ILE A 154 -12.42 3.89 -6.56
C ILE A 154 -13.16 2.55 -6.58
N LYS A 155 -14.36 2.48 -6.00
CA LYS A 155 -15.20 1.27 -6.11
C LYS A 155 -15.46 0.86 -7.57
N THR A 156 -15.73 1.84 -8.42
CA THR A 156 -15.95 1.62 -9.86
C THR A 156 -14.67 1.15 -10.56
N TYR A 157 -13.52 1.75 -10.22
CA TYR A 157 -12.22 1.34 -10.77
C TYR A 157 -11.90 -0.11 -10.40
N LEU A 158 -12.01 -0.47 -9.13
CA LEU A 158 -11.77 -1.83 -8.66
C LEU A 158 -12.69 -2.85 -9.34
N HIS A 159 -13.99 -2.54 -9.44
CA HIS A 159 -14.95 -3.43 -10.09
C HIS A 159 -14.63 -3.63 -11.58
N ARG A 160 -14.39 -2.53 -12.32
CA ARG A 160 -14.09 -2.59 -13.76
C ARG A 160 -12.72 -3.21 -14.02
N ALA A 161 -11.72 -2.88 -13.19
CA ALA A 161 -10.39 -3.47 -13.27
C ALA A 161 -10.43 -4.98 -13.08
N LYS A 162 -11.12 -5.47 -12.03
CA LYS A 162 -11.28 -6.91 -11.76
C LYS A 162 -11.98 -7.62 -12.93
N LYS A 163 -13.05 -7.04 -13.47
CA LYS A 163 -13.77 -7.61 -14.62
C LYS A 163 -12.89 -7.70 -15.88
N LYS A 164 -12.12 -6.64 -16.15
CA LYS A 164 -11.22 -6.62 -17.31
C LYS A 164 -10.06 -7.57 -17.13
N LEU A 165 -9.45 -7.60 -15.92
CA LEU A 165 -8.37 -8.52 -15.60
C LEU A 165 -8.78 -9.98 -15.78
N LYS A 166 -9.95 -10.36 -15.24
CA LYS A 166 -10.51 -11.71 -15.42
C LYS A 166 -10.64 -12.09 -16.90
N ARG A 167 -11.18 -11.21 -17.73
CA ARG A 167 -11.32 -11.45 -19.19
C ARG A 167 -9.98 -11.60 -19.90
N GLU A 168 -8.98 -10.82 -19.54
CA GLU A 168 -7.64 -10.93 -20.16
C GLU A 168 -6.95 -12.24 -19.75
N LEU A 169 -7.09 -12.63 -18.49
CA LEU A 169 -6.56 -13.91 -18.02
C LEU A 169 -7.27 -15.10 -18.70
N GLU A 170 -8.59 -15.09 -18.79
CA GLU A 170 -9.35 -16.15 -19.50
C GLU A 170 -8.94 -16.29 -20.98
N ARG A 171 -8.57 -15.20 -21.65
CA ARG A 171 -8.09 -15.22 -23.04
C ARG A 171 -6.69 -15.80 -23.20
N SER A 172 -5.88 -15.75 -22.17
CA SER A 172 -4.52 -16.28 -22.19
C SER A 172 -4.49 -17.81 -22.08
N TYR A 173 -5.62 -18.43 -21.79
CA TYR A 173 -5.80 -19.90 -21.70
C TYR A 173 -6.40 -20.53 -22.97
N GLN A 174 -6.74 -19.73 -23.96
CA GLN A 174 -7.21 -20.20 -25.28
C GLN A 174 -6.10 -20.14 -26.33
#